data_bc1afb5acb772261bf3d76808e477fdb
#
_entry.id   bc1afb5acb772261bf3d76808e477fdb
#
_cell.length_a   1.000
_cell.length_b   1.000
_cell.length_c   1.000
_cell.angle_alpha   90.00
_cell.angle_beta   90.00
_cell.angle_gamma   90.00
#
_symmetry.space_group_name_H-M   'P 1'
#
loop_
_entity.id
_entity.type
_entity.pdbx_description
1 polymer ?
#
loop_
_entity_poly.entity_id
_entity_poly.type
_entity_poly.pdbx_seq_one_letter_code
_entity_poly.pdbx_strand_id
1 'polypeptide(L)'
;MHFVDRHREKIRQSPMSSRLLWACLLLVVLLVLTFGAALFLFASLHNTKKDISRSLQIQFSVFQNDMERYFDQLAVMGVNLSEDMSAEVDKELALRQMSFAQLNDSPEVLNALEEKMIEPLCRRLRQTGCSGVFVLLDATVNTRMEGAEHSRAGLYVQKSGADTPTVPLLLYRGSAEVGKDHSVMPHRKWRMEFQTDQFPDYDRWMISGSAPLYQSYTLTERFELPGTSEEVQLFLLPLLGRDGTM
;
A
#
# COMPACT_ATOMS: atom_id res chain seq x y z
N MET A 1 -48.88 34.88 39.60
CA MET A 1 -48.84 34.17 40.90
C MET A 1 -50.24 33.83 41.47
N HIS A 2 -51.33 34.47 41.06
CA HIS A 2 -52.68 34.24 41.56
C HIS A 2 -53.47 32.99 41.02
N PHE A 3 -52.99 32.39 39.97
CA PHE A 3 -53.69 31.25 39.35
C PHE A 3 -53.38 29.90 40.05
N VAL A 4 -52.19 29.74 40.53
CA VAL A 4 -51.72 28.53 41.23
C VAL A 4 -52.36 28.41 42.64
N ASP A 5 -52.50 29.55 43.34
CA ASP A 5 -53.09 29.57 44.70
C ASP A 5 -54.57 29.26 44.70
N ARG A 6 -55.32 29.73 43.71
CA ARG A 6 -56.75 29.42 43.57
C ARG A 6 -57.07 27.96 43.25
N HIS A 7 -56.14 27.27 42.59
CA HIS A 7 -56.29 25.83 42.31
C HIS A 7 -55.96 24.98 43.54
N ARG A 8 -54.99 25.38 44.35
CA ARG A 8 -54.67 24.72 45.63
C ARG A 8 -55.76 24.75 46.62
N GLU A 9 -56.54 25.85 46.75
CA GLU A 9 -57.63 25.96 47.65
C GLU A 9 -58.83 25.11 47.25
N LYS A 10 -59.15 24.97 45.94
CA LYS A 10 -60.21 24.09 45.42
C LYS A 10 -59.96 22.59 45.66
N ILE A 11 -58.69 22.18 45.58
CA ILE A 11 -58.25 20.81 45.81
C ILE A 11 -58.39 20.45 47.32
N ARG A 12 -58.24 21.45 48.22
CA ARG A 12 -58.29 21.24 49.67
C ARG A 12 -59.71 21.01 50.18
N GLN A 13 -60.73 21.40 49.44
CA GLN A 13 -62.18 21.21 49.80
C GLN A 13 -62.83 20.00 49.12
N SER A 14 -62.18 19.26 48.28
CA SER A 14 -62.69 18.09 47.60
C SER A 14 -62.72 16.84 48.53
N PRO A 15 -63.70 15.94 48.38
CA PRO A 15 -63.74 14.71 49.19
C PRO A 15 -62.49 13.85 48.95
N MET A 16 -62.06 13.14 49.97
CA MET A 16 -60.82 12.38 50.01
C MET A 16 -60.69 11.39 48.83
N SER A 17 -61.82 10.81 48.38
CA SER A 17 -61.93 9.94 47.21
C SER A 17 -61.52 10.64 45.88
N SER A 18 -61.91 11.90 45.71
CA SER A 18 -61.58 12.69 44.51
C SER A 18 -60.12 13.03 44.46
N ARG A 19 -59.43 13.31 45.56
CA ARG A 19 -57.96 13.56 45.62
C ARG A 19 -57.22 12.31 45.30
N LEU A 20 -57.61 11.15 45.79
CA LEU A 20 -57.01 9.86 45.47
C LEU A 20 -57.11 9.56 43.97
N LEU A 21 -58.30 9.78 43.40
CA LEU A 21 -58.58 9.55 42.00
C LEU A 21 -57.67 10.45 41.08
N TRP A 22 -57.54 11.73 41.40
CA TRP A 22 -56.64 12.63 40.70
C TRP A 22 -55.17 12.26 40.85
N ALA A 23 -54.70 11.82 42.00
CA ALA A 23 -53.37 11.35 42.24
C ALA A 23 -53.08 10.08 41.45
N CYS A 24 -54.00 9.11 41.43
CA CYS A 24 -53.89 7.90 40.60
C CYS A 24 -53.85 8.22 39.10
N LEU A 25 -54.68 9.14 38.63
CA LEU A 25 -54.71 9.56 37.23
C LEU A 25 -53.42 10.23 36.81
N LEU A 26 -52.90 11.12 37.68
CA LEU A 26 -51.61 11.79 37.43
C LEU A 26 -50.44 10.79 37.40
N LEU A 27 -50.44 9.79 38.29
CA LEU A 27 -49.46 8.72 38.32
C LEU A 27 -49.50 7.87 37.05
N VAL A 28 -50.72 7.49 36.57
CA VAL A 28 -50.88 6.76 35.30
C VAL A 28 -50.36 7.56 34.11
N VAL A 29 -50.70 8.86 34.03
CA VAL A 29 -50.23 9.74 32.97
C VAL A 29 -48.69 9.84 32.99
N LEU A 30 -48.08 10.01 34.16
CA LEU A 30 -46.65 10.06 34.32
C LEU A 30 -45.98 8.75 33.90
N LEU A 31 -46.58 7.60 34.24
CA LEU A 31 -46.10 6.28 33.87
C LEU A 31 -46.16 6.06 32.35
N VAL A 32 -47.26 6.48 31.70
CA VAL A 32 -47.38 6.40 30.23
C VAL A 32 -46.37 7.30 29.53
N LEU A 33 -46.15 8.51 30.04
CA LEU A 33 -45.14 9.44 29.47
C LEU A 33 -43.72 8.91 29.61
N THR A 34 -43.36 8.36 30.78
CA THR A 34 -42.02 7.80 30.98
C THR A 34 -41.80 6.56 30.13
N PHE A 35 -42.80 5.69 29.99
CA PHE A 35 -42.72 4.52 29.14
C PHE A 35 -42.61 4.92 27.64
N GLY A 36 -43.41 5.88 27.20
CA GLY A 36 -43.35 6.45 25.84
C GLY A 36 -41.99 7.07 25.53
N ALA A 37 -41.42 7.83 26.45
CA ALA A 37 -40.11 8.40 26.33
C ALA A 37 -39.00 7.32 26.24
N ALA A 38 -39.10 6.27 27.06
CA ALA A 38 -38.16 5.15 27.03
C ALA A 38 -38.21 4.39 25.69
N LEU A 39 -39.40 4.12 25.16
CA LEU A 39 -39.57 3.50 23.85
C LEU A 39 -39.03 4.37 22.72
N PHE A 40 -39.29 5.67 22.78
CA PHE A 40 -38.74 6.62 21.79
C PHE A 40 -37.21 6.66 21.79
N LEU A 41 -36.59 6.71 22.96
CA LEU A 41 -35.14 6.65 23.10
C LEU A 41 -34.57 5.32 22.56
N PHE A 42 -35.22 4.20 22.89
CA PHE A 42 -34.79 2.89 22.39
C PHE A 42 -34.91 2.77 20.88
N ALA A 43 -35.97 3.25 20.28
CA ALA A 43 -36.15 3.29 18.81
C ALA A 43 -35.12 4.19 18.14
N SER A 44 -34.86 5.36 18.73
CA SER A 44 -33.84 6.29 18.23
C SER A 44 -32.43 5.65 18.25
N LEU A 45 -32.04 5.01 19.34
CA LEU A 45 -30.75 4.32 19.46
C LEU A 45 -30.63 3.15 18.47
N HIS A 46 -31.73 2.42 18.23
CA HIS A 46 -31.70 1.31 17.27
C HIS A 46 -31.55 1.79 15.82
N ASN A 47 -32.21 2.87 15.44
CA ASN A 47 -32.05 3.47 14.12
C ASN A 47 -30.64 4.03 13.90
N THR A 48 -30.10 4.71 14.92
CA THR A 48 -28.72 5.24 14.86
C THR A 48 -27.69 4.13 14.63
N LYS A 49 -27.84 2.96 15.28
CA LYS A 49 -26.96 1.81 15.05
C LYS A 49 -27.03 1.30 13.59
N LYS A 50 -28.22 1.23 13.02
CA LYS A 50 -28.40 0.81 11.61
C LYS A 50 -27.76 1.80 10.65
N ASP A 51 -27.91 3.09 10.89
CA ASP A 51 -27.35 4.15 10.04
C ASP A 51 -25.82 4.16 10.11
N ILE A 52 -25.24 3.99 11.30
CA ILE A 52 -23.78 3.86 11.48
C ILE A 52 -23.28 2.60 10.76
N SER A 53 -23.93 1.45 10.95
CA SER A 53 -23.53 0.20 10.29
C SER A 53 -23.58 0.31 8.78
N ARG A 54 -24.62 0.94 8.23
CA ARG A 54 -24.76 1.19 6.78
C ARG A 54 -23.70 2.15 6.27
N SER A 55 -23.40 3.22 7.01
CA SER A 55 -22.36 4.18 6.64
C SER A 55 -20.97 3.52 6.63
N LEU A 56 -20.66 2.70 7.66
CA LEU A 56 -19.41 1.94 7.70
C LEU A 56 -19.30 0.94 6.55
N GLN A 57 -20.39 0.25 6.21
CA GLN A 57 -20.41 -0.69 5.09
C GLN A 57 -20.15 0.00 3.75
N ILE A 58 -20.74 1.18 3.54
CA ILE A 58 -20.49 2.00 2.33
C ILE A 58 -19.03 2.45 2.31
N GLN A 59 -18.49 2.98 3.41
CA GLN A 59 -17.10 3.41 3.47
C GLN A 59 -16.13 2.24 3.23
N PHE A 60 -16.44 1.06 3.79
CA PHE A 60 -15.63 -0.13 3.57
C PHE A 60 -15.66 -0.57 2.09
N SER A 61 -16.82 -0.56 1.44
CA SER A 61 -16.92 -0.90 0.01
C SER A 61 -16.19 0.11 -0.89
N VAL A 62 -16.24 1.40 -0.56
CA VAL A 62 -15.45 2.43 -1.28
C VAL A 62 -13.96 2.18 -1.10
N PHE A 63 -13.51 1.94 0.13
CA PHE A 63 -12.11 1.62 0.41
C PHE A 63 -11.65 0.36 -0.33
N GLN A 64 -12.46 -0.71 -0.33
CA GLN A 64 -12.16 -1.94 -1.07
C GLN A 64 -11.99 -1.66 -2.57
N ASN A 65 -12.94 -0.95 -3.19
CA ASN A 65 -12.87 -0.60 -4.61
C ASN A 65 -11.65 0.28 -4.93
N ASP A 66 -11.29 1.21 -4.05
CA ASP A 66 -10.11 2.06 -4.24
C ASP A 66 -8.82 1.26 -4.14
N MET A 67 -8.76 0.29 -3.20
CA MET A 67 -7.64 -0.62 -3.08
C MET A 67 -7.49 -1.55 -4.29
N GLU A 68 -8.60 -2.16 -4.75
CA GLU A 68 -8.60 -2.98 -5.97
C GLU A 68 -8.10 -2.18 -7.17
N ARG A 69 -8.62 -0.97 -7.38
CA ARG A 69 -8.16 -0.08 -8.46
C ARG A 69 -6.68 0.27 -8.35
N TYR A 70 -6.19 0.50 -7.13
CA TYR A 70 -4.78 0.79 -6.90
C TYR A 70 -3.88 -0.39 -7.28
N PHE A 71 -4.23 -1.60 -6.87
CA PHE A 71 -3.47 -2.80 -7.23
C PHE A 71 -3.57 -3.14 -8.72
N ASP A 72 -4.73 -2.94 -9.36
CA ASP A 72 -4.87 -3.10 -10.80
C ASP A 72 -3.96 -2.13 -11.57
N GLN A 73 -3.88 -0.87 -11.13
CA GLN A 73 -2.97 0.12 -11.72
C GLN A 73 -1.51 -0.28 -11.52
N LEU A 74 -1.13 -0.76 -10.35
CA LEU A 74 0.22 -1.27 -10.09
C LEU A 74 0.54 -2.47 -10.99
N ALA A 75 -0.39 -3.41 -11.15
CA ALA A 75 -0.19 -4.57 -12.01
C ALA A 75 0.05 -4.14 -13.47
N VAL A 76 -0.78 -3.27 -14.01
CA VAL A 76 -0.62 -2.76 -15.38
C VAL A 76 0.72 -2.01 -15.54
N MET A 77 1.04 -1.14 -14.60
CA MET A 77 2.31 -0.39 -14.65
C MET A 77 3.52 -1.31 -14.49
N GLY A 78 3.43 -2.31 -13.62
CA GLY A 78 4.47 -3.30 -13.41
C GLY A 78 4.72 -4.16 -14.65
N VAL A 79 3.65 -4.65 -15.30
CA VAL A 79 3.73 -5.40 -16.56
C VAL A 79 4.42 -4.57 -17.64
N ASN A 80 3.96 -3.35 -17.86
CA ASN A 80 4.57 -2.46 -18.86
C ASN A 80 6.05 -2.16 -18.54
N LEU A 81 6.39 -1.97 -17.25
CA LEU A 81 7.76 -1.76 -16.84
C LEU A 81 8.62 -3.01 -17.07
N SER A 82 8.12 -4.18 -16.72
CA SER A 82 8.81 -5.44 -16.94
C SER A 82 9.05 -5.69 -18.43
N GLU A 83 8.09 -5.45 -19.30
CA GLU A 83 8.25 -5.56 -20.76
C GLU A 83 9.27 -4.56 -21.29
N ASP A 84 9.20 -3.27 -20.87
CA ASP A 84 10.18 -2.25 -21.25
C ASP A 84 11.61 -2.64 -20.83
N MET A 85 11.78 -3.12 -19.59
CA MET A 85 13.08 -3.52 -19.05
C MET A 85 13.62 -4.78 -19.75
N SER A 86 12.78 -5.78 -19.96
CA SER A 86 13.14 -7.01 -20.69
C SER A 86 13.61 -6.69 -22.11
N ALA A 87 12.90 -5.80 -22.79
CA ALA A 87 13.27 -5.37 -24.15
C ALA A 87 14.64 -4.64 -24.19
N GLU A 88 14.95 -3.81 -23.19
CA GLU A 88 16.25 -3.14 -23.12
C GLU A 88 17.37 -4.13 -22.78
N VAL A 89 17.13 -5.11 -21.90
CA VAL A 89 18.10 -6.19 -21.63
C VAL A 89 18.38 -6.99 -22.87
N ASP A 90 17.34 -7.49 -23.55
CA ASP A 90 17.47 -8.27 -24.79
C ASP A 90 18.21 -7.51 -25.89
N LYS A 91 17.94 -6.23 -26.06
CA LYS A 91 18.56 -5.37 -27.03
C LYS A 91 20.06 -5.17 -26.74
N GLU A 92 20.44 -4.91 -25.50
CA GLU A 92 21.81 -4.73 -25.09
C GLU A 92 22.63 -6.04 -25.26
N LEU A 93 22.04 -7.17 -24.84
CA LEU A 93 22.63 -8.50 -25.03
C LEU A 93 22.82 -8.84 -26.51
N ALA A 94 21.81 -8.57 -27.34
CA ALA A 94 21.90 -8.81 -28.79
C ALA A 94 22.97 -7.93 -29.45
N LEU A 95 23.11 -6.66 -29.06
CA LEU A 95 24.16 -5.75 -29.58
C LEU A 95 25.57 -6.27 -29.26
N ARG A 96 25.74 -6.91 -28.12
CA ARG A 96 27.02 -7.45 -27.66
C ARG A 96 27.23 -8.93 -28.02
N GLN A 97 26.24 -9.57 -28.64
CA GLN A 97 26.22 -11.00 -28.94
C GLN A 97 26.48 -11.87 -27.71
N MET A 98 25.92 -11.46 -26.57
CA MET A 98 26.06 -12.10 -25.27
C MET A 98 24.72 -12.78 -24.86
N SER A 99 24.85 -13.86 -24.09
CA SER A 99 23.72 -14.46 -23.39
C SER A 99 23.60 -13.88 -21.97
N PHE A 100 22.44 -14.03 -21.35
CA PHE A 100 22.21 -13.56 -19.97
C PHE A 100 23.22 -14.18 -18.98
N ALA A 101 23.54 -15.45 -19.10
CA ALA A 101 24.53 -16.14 -18.26
C ALA A 101 25.94 -15.51 -18.30
N GLN A 102 26.28 -14.75 -19.36
CA GLN A 102 27.55 -14.06 -19.52
C GLN A 102 27.58 -12.67 -18.90
N LEU A 103 26.49 -12.22 -18.26
CA LEU A 103 26.46 -10.94 -17.55
C LEU A 103 27.32 -10.96 -16.28
N ASN A 104 27.50 -12.13 -15.68
CA ASN A 104 28.41 -12.27 -14.55
C ASN A 104 29.83 -11.81 -14.91
N ASP A 105 30.50 -11.15 -13.97
CA ASP A 105 31.83 -10.60 -14.13
C ASP A 105 31.99 -9.59 -15.29
N SER A 106 30.87 -8.97 -15.71
CA SER A 106 30.81 -8.01 -16.82
C SER A 106 30.31 -6.63 -16.35
N PRO A 107 31.04 -5.91 -15.49
CA PRO A 107 30.60 -4.65 -14.90
C PRO A 107 30.27 -3.57 -15.93
N GLU A 108 30.95 -3.55 -17.07
CA GLU A 108 30.70 -2.60 -18.16
C GLU A 108 29.32 -2.82 -18.79
N VAL A 109 28.91 -4.09 -18.96
CA VAL A 109 27.63 -4.43 -19.55
C VAL A 109 26.52 -4.14 -18.54
N LEU A 110 26.72 -4.50 -17.27
CA LEU A 110 25.78 -4.23 -16.19
C LEU A 110 25.56 -2.71 -16.02
N ASN A 111 26.62 -1.90 -16.04
CA ASN A 111 26.50 -0.44 -16.02
C ASN A 111 25.75 0.11 -17.24
N ALA A 112 25.97 -0.44 -18.43
CA ALA A 112 25.26 -0.02 -19.64
C ALA A 112 23.77 -0.38 -19.58
N LEU A 113 23.41 -1.51 -18.95
CA LEU A 113 22.02 -1.87 -18.68
C LEU A 113 21.40 -0.92 -17.66
N GLU A 114 22.08 -0.64 -16.56
CA GLU A 114 21.61 0.31 -15.55
C GLU A 114 21.36 1.70 -16.14
N GLU A 115 22.25 2.18 -17.02
CA GLU A 115 22.12 3.44 -17.76
C GLU A 115 20.83 3.50 -18.59
N LYS A 116 20.44 2.38 -19.23
CA LYS A 116 19.20 2.29 -20.02
C LYS A 116 17.95 2.21 -19.16
N MET A 117 18.04 1.60 -17.99
CA MET A 117 16.91 1.31 -17.11
C MET A 117 16.56 2.44 -16.15
N ILE A 118 17.54 3.27 -15.74
CA ILE A 118 17.33 4.25 -14.67
C ILE A 118 16.27 5.31 -15.00
N GLU A 119 16.25 5.85 -16.21
CA GLU A 119 15.30 6.88 -16.61
C GLU A 119 13.84 6.34 -16.66
N PRO A 120 13.55 5.20 -17.33
CA PRO A 120 12.22 4.59 -17.27
C PRO A 120 11.76 4.28 -15.85
N LEU A 121 12.64 3.75 -15.00
CA LEU A 121 12.35 3.49 -13.59
C LEU A 121 11.96 4.77 -12.84
N CYS A 122 12.75 5.80 -12.94
CA CYS A 122 12.50 7.09 -12.30
C CYS A 122 11.19 7.73 -12.77
N ARG A 123 10.92 7.66 -14.07
CA ARG A 123 9.69 8.17 -14.67
C ARG A 123 8.46 7.42 -14.13
N ARG A 124 8.51 6.09 -14.09
CA ARG A 124 7.41 5.26 -13.55
C ARG A 124 7.22 5.51 -12.06
N LEU A 125 8.29 5.58 -11.29
CA LEU A 125 8.21 5.88 -9.86
C LEU A 125 7.50 7.21 -9.56
N ARG A 126 7.77 8.25 -10.34
CA ARG A 126 7.08 9.55 -10.21
C ARG A 126 5.58 9.49 -10.53
N GLN A 127 5.15 8.52 -11.34
CA GLN A 127 3.76 8.34 -11.76
C GLN A 127 2.95 7.42 -10.83
N THR A 128 3.60 6.78 -9.88
CA THR A 128 2.96 5.82 -8.96
C THR A 128 2.92 6.35 -7.54
N GLY A 129 2.01 5.81 -6.71
CA GLY A 129 2.01 6.00 -5.27
C GLY A 129 3.05 5.15 -4.52
N CYS A 130 3.92 4.42 -5.22
CA CYS A 130 4.97 3.63 -4.61
C CYS A 130 6.05 4.52 -4.00
N SER A 131 6.65 4.08 -2.89
CA SER A 131 7.78 4.74 -2.25
C SER A 131 9.09 4.49 -2.98
N GLY A 132 9.22 3.34 -3.66
CA GLY A 132 10.41 2.95 -4.40
C GLY A 132 10.10 2.02 -5.57
N VAL A 133 11.08 1.84 -6.43
CA VAL A 133 11.07 0.89 -7.55
C VAL A 133 12.46 0.27 -7.69
N PHE A 134 12.50 -0.98 -8.07
CA PHE A 134 13.76 -1.67 -8.29
C PHE A 134 13.70 -2.59 -9.52
N VAL A 135 14.87 -2.89 -10.07
CA VAL A 135 15.12 -3.99 -10.99
C VAL A 135 16.30 -4.77 -10.44
N LEU A 136 16.18 -6.07 -10.40
CA LEU A 136 17.21 -6.98 -9.95
C LEU A 136 17.52 -7.95 -11.08
N LEU A 137 18.80 -8.08 -11.42
CA LEU A 137 19.30 -8.99 -12.44
C LEU A 137 19.98 -10.17 -11.74
N ASP A 138 19.71 -11.39 -12.19
CA ASP A 138 20.38 -12.59 -11.64
C ASP A 138 21.84 -12.68 -12.15
N ALA A 139 22.61 -11.63 -11.90
CA ALA A 139 24.01 -11.48 -12.26
C ALA A 139 24.73 -10.64 -11.21
N THR A 140 26.03 -10.84 -11.04
CA THR A 140 26.88 -10.06 -10.13
C THR A 140 28.07 -9.48 -10.87
N VAL A 141 28.55 -8.33 -10.41
CA VAL A 141 29.72 -7.65 -11.01
C VAL A 141 31.01 -8.42 -10.77
N ASN A 142 31.09 -9.28 -9.76
CA ASN A 142 32.29 -10.04 -9.44
C ASN A 142 31.97 -11.35 -8.69
N THR A 143 31.96 -12.47 -9.38
CA THR A 143 31.71 -13.81 -8.83
C THR A 143 32.79 -14.32 -7.89
N ARG A 144 33.97 -13.66 -7.84
CA ARG A 144 35.09 -14.09 -7.00
C ARG A 144 35.12 -13.47 -5.61
N MET A 145 34.19 -12.55 -5.34
CA MET A 145 34.09 -11.96 -4.00
C MET A 145 33.41 -12.92 -3.03
N GLU A 146 33.79 -12.87 -1.77
CA GLU A 146 33.11 -13.58 -0.70
C GLU A 146 31.66 -13.09 -0.60
N GLY A 147 30.70 -14.02 -0.59
CA GLY A 147 29.27 -13.71 -0.59
C GLY A 147 28.66 -13.36 -1.96
N ALA A 148 29.43 -13.57 -3.07
CA ALA A 148 28.94 -13.29 -4.42
C ALA A 148 27.71 -14.12 -4.80
N GLU A 149 27.50 -15.28 -4.20
CA GLU A 149 26.33 -16.12 -4.38
C GLU A 149 25.03 -15.41 -3.95
N HIS A 150 25.12 -14.46 -3.02
CA HIS A 150 24.01 -13.64 -2.54
C HIS A 150 24.03 -12.21 -3.11
N SER A 151 24.99 -11.88 -3.96
CA SER A 151 25.10 -10.55 -4.55
C SER A 151 24.45 -10.49 -5.93
N ARG A 152 23.60 -9.49 -6.17
CA ARG A 152 22.92 -9.29 -7.44
C ARG A 152 22.95 -7.83 -7.87
N ALA A 153 23.33 -7.63 -9.12
CA ALA A 153 23.33 -6.32 -9.77
C ALA A 153 21.90 -5.82 -10.02
N GLY A 154 21.74 -4.52 -10.13
CA GLY A 154 20.49 -3.88 -10.49
C GLY A 154 20.32 -2.51 -9.87
N LEU A 155 19.16 -1.93 -10.05
CA LEU A 155 18.83 -0.58 -9.62
C LEU A 155 17.76 -0.59 -8.52
N TYR A 156 17.95 0.21 -7.48
CA TYR A 156 16.91 0.55 -6.52
C TYR A 156 16.87 2.05 -6.29
N VAL A 157 15.74 2.65 -6.65
CA VAL A 157 15.48 4.09 -6.51
C VAL A 157 14.29 4.29 -5.61
N GLN A 158 14.39 5.23 -4.67
CA GLN A 158 13.34 5.54 -3.69
C GLN A 158 13.06 7.05 -3.67
N LYS A 159 11.83 7.44 -3.36
CA LYS A 159 11.42 8.81 -3.08
C LYS A 159 11.95 9.26 -1.72
N SER A 160 12.51 10.47 -1.66
CA SER A 160 13.08 11.06 -0.42
C SER A 160 12.06 11.80 0.42
N GLY A 161 10.87 11.30 0.62
CA GLY A 161 9.87 11.97 1.47
C GLY A 161 8.46 11.94 0.93
N ALA A 162 7.67 13.01 1.19
CA ALA A 162 6.26 13.07 0.80
C ALA A 162 6.04 12.89 -0.70
N ASP A 163 4.94 12.24 -1.07
CA ASP A 163 4.58 11.90 -2.45
C ASP A 163 4.16 13.16 -3.24
N THR A 164 5.15 13.91 -3.69
CA THR A 164 4.96 15.06 -4.59
C THR A 164 5.76 14.83 -5.88
N PRO A 165 5.32 15.36 -7.04
CA PRO A 165 6.01 15.17 -8.31
C PRO A 165 7.46 15.67 -8.34
N THR A 166 7.82 16.56 -7.42
CA THR A 166 9.14 17.20 -7.32
C THR A 166 10.05 16.59 -6.26
N VAL A 167 9.61 15.47 -5.62
CA VAL A 167 10.42 14.81 -4.57
C VAL A 167 11.73 14.32 -5.18
N PRO A 168 12.88 14.61 -4.55
CA PRO A 168 14.16 14.07 -4.96
C PRO A 168 14.13 12.53 -4.89
N LEU A 169 14.72 11.91 -5.89
CA LEU A 169 14.93 10.47 -5.93
C LEU A 169 16.32 10.14 -5.43
N LEU A 170 16.43 9.07 -4.68
CA LEU A 170 17.68 8.59 -4.08
C LEU A 170 17.99 7.18 -4.58
N LEU A 171 19.25 6.96 -4.95
CA LEU A 171 19.76 5.67 -5.35
C LEU A 171 20.21 4.88 -4.11
N TYR A 172 19.67 3.70 -3.93
CA TYR A 172 20.07 2.77 -2.86
C TYR A 172 20.92 1.62 -3.37
N ARG A 173 20.68 1.17 -4.63
CA ARG A 173 21.45 0.11 -5.29
C ARG A 173 21.70 0.51 -6.73
N GLY A 174 22.83 0.06 -7.27
CA GLY A 174 23.27 0.33 -8.64
C GLY A 174 24.50 1.22 -8.72
N SER A 175 24.96 1.53 -9.90
CA SER A 175 26.12 2.38 -10.14
C SER A 175 25.87 3.82 -9.70
N ALA A 176 26.73 4.31 -8.80
CA ALA A 176 26.64 5.69 -8.31
C ALA A 176 26.93 6.72 -9.43
N GLU A 177 27.69 6.35 -10.43
CA GLU A 177 27.99 7.17 -11.61
C GLU A 177 26.75 7.33 -12.47
N VAL A 178 26.11 6.22 -12.84
CA VAL A 178 24.81 6.20 -13.54
C VAL A 178 23.75 7.03 -12.79
N GLY A 179 23.65 6.86 -11.47
CA GLY A 179 22.72 7.65 -10.67
C GLY A 179 22.97 9.15 -10.79
N LYS A 180 24.21 9.61 -10.67
CA LYS A 180 24.59 11.03 -10.77
C LYS A 180 24.28 11.63 -12.15
N ASP A 181 24.56 10.90 -13.21
CA ASP A 181 24.32 11.34 -14.58
C ASP A 181 22.83 11.58 -14.85
N HIS A 182 21.95 10.84 -14.16
CA HIS A 182 20.49 11.00 -14.20
C HIS A 182 19.90 11.83 -13.05
N SER A 183 20.73 12.57 -12.31
CA SER A 183 20.30 13.41 -11.18
C SER A 183 19.62 12.61 -10.04
N VAL A 184 19.98 11.35 -9.87
CA VAL A 184 19.56 10.47 -8.77
C VAL A 184 20.75 10.30 -7.84
N MET A 185 20.74 11.02 -6.73
CA MET A 185 21.88 11.03 -5.81
C MET A 185 21.96 9.75 -4.97
N PRO A 186 23.15 9.17 -4.79
CA PRO A 186 23.34 8.04 -3.91
C PRO A 186 22.93 8.38 -2.47
N HIS A 187 22.13 7.51 -1.87
CA HIS A 187 21.76 7.62 -0.45
C HIS A 187 22.97 7.21 0.43
N ARG A 188 23.01 7.70 1.69
CA ARG A 188 24.09 7.36 2.66
C ARG A 188 24.26 5.84 2.90
N LYS A 189 23.21 5.05 2.68
CA LYS A 189 23.22 3.58 2.79
C LYS A 189 23.32 2.88 1.43
N TRP A 190 23.77 3.63 0.42
CA TRP A 190 23.98 3.11 -0.91
C TRP A 190 24.97 1.95 -0.93
N ARG A 191 24.71 0.97 -1.78
CA ARG A 191 25.62 -0.12 -2.15
C ARG A 191 25.51 -0.37 -3.65
N MET A 192 26.54 -0.96 -4.24
CA MET A 192 26.57 -1.29 -5.66
C MET A 192 25.52 -2.36 -5.99
N GLU A 193 25.40 -3.40 -5.17
CA GLU A 193 24.56 -4.56 -5.42
C GLU A 193 23.56 -4.84 -4.29
N PHE A 194 22.56 -5.61 -4.60
CA PHE A 194 21.64 -6.19 -3.61
C PHE A 194 22.31 -7.35 -2.88
N GLN A 195 21.94 -7.56 -1.63
CA GLN A 195 22.31 -8.73 -0.84
C GLN A 195 21.05 -9.56 -0.62
N THR A 196 20.93 -10.65 -1.37
CA THR A 196 19.69 -11.45 -1.45
C THR A 196 19.41 -12.29 -0.22
N ASP A 197 20.45 -12.65 0.54
CA ASP A 197 20.34 -13.32 1.85
C ASP A 197 19.58 -12.50 2.90
N GLN A 198 19.48 -11.18 2.70
CA GLN A 198 18.78 -10.27 3.60
C GLN A 198 17.29 -10.15 3.29
N PHE A 199 16.82 -10.75 2.18
CA PHE A 199 15.41 -10.70 1.81
C PHE A 199 14.70 -12.00 2.20
N PRO A 200 13.59 -11.93 2.94
CA PRO A 200 12.83 -13.12 3.29
C PRO A 200 12.26 -13.76 2.03
N ASP A 201 12.35 -15.09 1.96
CA ASP A 201 11.78 -15.89 0.86
C ASP A 201 12.28 -15.53 -0.56
N TYR A 202 13.48 -14.96 -0.69
CA TYR A 202 14.05 -14.56 -1.99
C TYR A 202 14.01 -15.69 -3.03
N ASP A 203 14.34 -16.93 -2.62
CA ASP A 203 14.33 -18.09 -3.53
C ASP A 203 12.94 -18.35 -4.14
N ARG A 204 11.87 -17.98 -3.44
CA ARG A 204 10.50 -18.09 -3.95
C ARG A 204 10.16 -17.02 -4.98
N TRP A 205 10.87 -15.88 -4.95
CA TRP A 205 10.66 -14.82 -5.93
C TRP A 205 11.19 -15.20 -7.32
N MET A 206 12.23 -16.05 -7.34
CA MET A 206 12.89 -16.51 -8.57
C MET A 206 12.17 -17.67 -9.25
N ILE A 207 11.06 -18.16 -8.71
CA ILE A 207 10.27 -19.21 -9.33
C ILE A 207 9.45 -18.60 -10.46
N SER A 208 9.98 -18.65 -11.69
CA SER A 208 9.22 -18.30 -12.88
C SER A 208 8.23 -19.42 -13.23
N GLY A 209 6.95 -19.12 -13.11
CA GLY A 209 5.90 -20.01 -13.63
C GLY A 209 5.74 -19.79 -15.13
N SER A 210 5.20 -20.79 -15.83
CA SER A 210 4.78 -20.70 -17.24
C SER A 210 3.52 -19.83 -17.44
N ALA A 211 3.12 -19.05 -16.45
CA ALA A 211 1.95 -18.19 -16.51
C ALA A 211 2.25 -16.90 -17.30
N PRO A 212 1.25 -16.32 -17.97
CA PRO A 212 1.38 -15.02 -18.61
C PRO A 212 1.84 -13.94 -17.61
N LEU A 213 2.62 -12.95 -18.05
CA LEU A 213 3.21 -11.92 -17.21
C LEU A 213 2.20 -11.22 -16.29
N TYR A 214 1.00 -10.92 -16.79
CA TYR A 214 -0.07 -10.28 -16.00
C TYR A 214 -0.66 -11.17 -14.89
N GLN A 215 -0.32 -12.47 -14.87
CA GLN A 215 -0.68 -13.43 -13.82
C GLN A 215 0.52 -13.86 -12.98
N SER A 216 1.72 -13.43 -13.35
CA SER A 216 2.98 -13.84 -12.72
C SER A 216 3.48 -12.85 -11.67
N TYR A 217 2.61 -11.97 -11.17
CA TYR A 217 3.00 -11.06 -10.09
C TYR A 217 2.93 -11.76 -8.72
N THR A 218 3.82 -11.36 -7.84
CA THR A 218 3.83 -11.79 -6.45
C THR A 218 3.79 -10.57 -5.52
N LEU A 219 2.88 -10.61 -4.56
CA LEU A 219 2.86 -9.63 -3.47
C LEU A 219 3.48 -10.29 -2.24
N THR A 220 4.58 -9.73 -1.73
CA THR A 220 5.24 -10.28 -0.55
C THR A 220 4.45 -10.02 0.72
N GLU A 221 4.74 -10.73 1.79
CA GLU A 221 4.38 -10.28 3.12
C GLU A 221 5.13 -9.00 3.47
N ARG A 222 4.69 -8.30 4.53
CA ARG A 222 5.41 -7.13 5.04
C ARG A 222 6.69 -7.58 5.73
N PHE A 223 7.78 -6.87 5.47
CA PHE A 223 9.06 -7.09 6.13
C PHE A 223 9.82 -5.77 6.25
N GLU A 224 10.78 -5.72 7.15
CA GLU A 224 11.69 -4.58 7.28
C GLU A 224 12.70 -4.61 6.14
N LEU A 225 12.75 -3.52 5.36
CA LEU A 225 13.67 -3.42 4.22
C LEU A 225 15.12 -3.40 4.73
N PRO A 226 15.98 -4.31 4.24
CA PRO A 226 17.35 -4.43 4.71
C PRO A 226 18.12 -3.11 4.68
N GLY A 227 18.72 -2.77 5.82
CA GLY A 227 19.46 -1.54 5.99
C GLY A 227 18.62 -0.28 6.19
N THR A 228 17.31 -0.39 6.32
CA THR A 228 16.40 0.69 6.69
C THR A 228 15.60 0.30 7.94
N SER A 229 14.76 1.20 8.44
CA SER A 229 13.75 0.89 9.48
C SER A 229 12.33 0.95 8.89
N GLU A 230 12.21 0.80 7.58
CA GLU A 230 10.94 0.92 6.88
C GLU A 230 10.35 -0.47 6.68
N GLU A 231 9.10 -0.64 7.11
CA GLU A 231 8.30 -1.80 6.73
C GLU A 231 7.77 -1.62 5.31
N VAL A 232 8.06 -2.58 4.46
CA VAL A 232 7.66 -2.55 3.06
C VAL A 232 6.91 -3.82 2.67
N GLN A 233 6.17 -3.70 1.59
CA GLN A 233 5.57 -4.81 0.86
C GLN A 233 5.96 -4.65 -0.61
N LEU A 234 6.51 -5.70 -1.21
CA LEU A 234 6.97 -5.66 -2.59
C LEU A 234 5.91 -6.25 -3.52
N PHE A 235 5.71 -5.58 -4.63
CA PHE A 235 4.97 -6.06 -5.78
C PHE A 235 5.98 -6.48 -6.85
N LEU A 236 6.14 -7.77 -7.05
CA LEU A 236 7.19 -8.37 -7.86
C LEU A 236 6.63 -8.88 -9.19
N LEU A 237 7.32 -8.59 -10.27
CA LEU A 237 7.07 -9.19 -11.58
C LEU A 237 8.39 -9.71 -12.15
N PRO A 238 8.38 -10.86 -12.84
CA PRO A 238 9.57 -11.35 -13.51
C PRO A 238 9.90 -10.45 -14.72
N LEU A 239 11.19 -10.35 -15.03
CA LEU A 239 11.64 -9.92 -16.34
C LEU A 239 11.68 -11.16 -17.23
N LEU A 240 11.13 -11.12 -18.42
CA LEU A 240 11.05 -12.27 -19.32
C LEU A 240 11.88 -11.98 -20.58
N GLY A 241 12.87 -12.83 -20.84
CA GLY A 241 13.58 -12.85 -22.12
C GLY A 241 12.65 -13.25 -23.29
N ARG A 242 13.11 -13.06 -24.52
CA ARG A 242 12.33 -13.39 -25.73
C ARG A 242 11.84 -14.83 -25.80
N ASP A 243 12.54 -15.72 -25.14
CA ASP A 243 12.23 -17.16 -25.09
C ASP A 243 11.27 -17.51 -23.94
N GLY A 244 10.79 -16.51 -23.16
CA GLY A 244 10.00 -16.74 -21.95
C GLY A 244 10.79 -17.37 -20.80
N THR A 245 12.11 -17.45 -20.95
CA THR A 245 13.06 -17.94 -19.92
C THR A 245 13.90 -16.77 -19.39
N MET A 246 13.97 -16.65 -18.09
CA MET A 246 15.03 -15.93 -17.40
C MET A 246 15.75 -16.86 -16.50
#